data_d95cfb42ce50f31d21029cd89f7732c9
#
_entry.id   d95cfb42ce50f31d21029cd89f7732c9
#
_cell.length_a   1.000
_cell.length_b   1.000
_cell.length_c   1.000
_cell.angle_alpha   90.00
_cell.angle_beta   90.00
_cell.angle_gamma   90.00
#
_symmetry.space_group_name_H-M   'P 1'
#
loop_
_entity.id
_entity.type
_entity.pdbx_description
1 polymer ?
#
loop_
_entity_poly.entity_id
_entity_poly.type
_entity_poly.pdbx_seq_one_letter_code
_entity_poly.pdbx_strand_id
1 'polypeptide(L)'
;MSRSARLHPDGKIRCPWPGEDPFYVAYHDTEWGVPEFDDRALYEKLILDGFQAGLSWITILRKRDNFRRAFDDFEPAKIARYNAKKVHALMNDVGIVRNRAKIEGAIASAKSYLKIMEEGSGFSQLLWDFVDGRPKVNQFKTTASVPASTPLSIKISKELSARGFKFVGPTIVYAFMQAVGIVNDHLVKCYCHPDSRAHSRRR
;
A
#
# COMPACT_ATOMS: atom_id res chain seq x y z
N MET A 1 11.28 20.67 5.73
CA MET A 1 10.57 21.25 6.88
C MET A 1 9.84 20.14 7.61
N SER A 2 10.01 20.02 8.92
CA SER A 2 9.28 19.07 9.77
C SER A 2 7.81 19.51 9.84
N ARG A 3 6.88 18.64 9.37
CA ARG A 3 5.44 18.92 9.42
C ARG A 3 4.79 18.07 10.50
N SER A 4 4.20 18.72 11.50
CA SER A 4 3.38 18.09 12.54
C SER A 4 1.96 17.84 12.04
N ALA A 5 1.21 16.98 12.76
CA ALA A 5 -0.23 16.86 12.55
C ALA A 5 -0.93 18.22 12.70
N ARG A 6 -1.98 18.45 11.90
CA ARG A 6 -2.67 19.74 11.80
C ARG A 6 -4.18 19.61 12.02
N LEU A 7 -4.78 20.67 12.55
CA LEU A 7 -6.24 20.79 12.67
C LEU A 7 -6.85 21.05 11.29
N HIS A 8 -7.91 20.33 10.98
CA HIS A 8 -8.75 20.51 9.80
C HIS A 8 -10.06 21.24 10.14
N PRO A 9 -10.78 21.80 9.12
CA PRO A 9 -12.02 22.55 9.36
C PRO A 9 -13.12 21.77 10.08
N ASP A 10 -13.11 20.44 9.99
CA ASP A 10 -14.04 19.53 10.69
C ASP A 10 -13.66 19.26 12.16
N GLY A 11 -12.67 19.97 12.70
CA GLY A 11 -12.20 19.85 14.08
C GLY A 11 -11.28 18.63 14.34
N LYS A 12 -10.98 17.80 13.33
CA LYS A 12 -10.08 16.65 13.49
C LYS A 12 -8.63 17.03 13.21
N ILE A 13 -7.73 16.48 14.02
CA ILE A 13 -6.29 16.61 13.80
C ILE A 13 -5.82 15.43 12.95
N ARG A 14 -5.19 15.71 11.79
CA ARG A 14 -4.70 14.68 10.85
C ARG A 14 -3.21 14.81 10.56
N CYS A 15 -2.62 13.75 10.05
CA CYS A 15 -1.31 13.83 9.41
C CYS A 15 -1.33 14.92 8.31
N PRO A 16 -0.22 15.60 8.04
CA PRO A 16 -0.24 16.74 7.11
C PRO A 16 -0.21 16.37 5.63
N TRP A 17 0.08 15.09 5.30
CA TRP A 17 0.32 14.65 3.92
C TRP A 17 -0.94 14.60 3.03
N PRO A 18 -2.18 14.30 3.52
CA PRO A 18 -3.36 14.29 2.63
C PRO A 18 -3.78 15.70 2.20
N GLY A 19 -3.24 16.74 2.82
CA GLY A 19 -3.64 18.10 2.51
C GLY A 19 -5.08 18.39 2.89
N GLU A 20 -5.79 19.09 2.01
CA GLU A 20 -7.22 19.44 2.13
C GLU A 20 -8.08 18.80 1.04
N ASP A 21 -7.47 17.99 0.16
CA ASP A 21 -8.17 17.24 -0.87
C ASP A 21 -9.14 16.24 -0.22
N PRO A 22 -10.46 16.37 -0.39
CA PRO A 22 -11.42 15.53 0.31
C PRO A 22 -11.27 14.04 0.00
N PHE A 23 -10.88 13.71 -1.23
CA PHE A 23 -10.66 12.33 -1.65
C PHE A 23 -9.42 11.72 -0.96
N TYR A 24 -8.35 12.53 -0.82
CA TYR A 24 -7.13 12.08 -0.17
C TYR A 24 -7.29 12.02 1.37
N VAL A 25 -8.07 12.94 1.92
CA VAL A 25 -8.47 12.93 3.35
C VAL A 25 -9.31 11.69 3.66
N ALA A 26 -10.27 11.35 2.81
CA ALA A 26 -11.07 10.13 2.99
C ALA A 26 -10.18 8.88 3.02
N TYR A 27 -9.24 8.73 2.09
CA TYR A 27 -8.27 7.63 2.07
C TYR A 27 -7.45 7.56 3.38
N HIS A 28 -6.94 8.71 3.84
CA HIS A 28 -6.20 8.79 5.11
C HIS A 28 -7.05 8.33 6.31
N ASP A 29 -8.32 8.70 6.33
CA ASP A 29 -9.20 8.47 7.47
C ASP A 29 -9.75 7.03 7.54
N THR A 30 -9.89 6.37 6.39
CA THR A 30 -10.66 5.12 6.29
C THR A 30 -9.87 3.92 5.77
N GLU A 31 -8.73 4.14 5.10
CA GLU A 31 -7.96 3.06 4.50
C GLU A 31 -6.52 3.00 5.04
N TRP A 32 -5.78 4.10 5.01
CA TRP A 32 -4.37 4.12 5.37
C TRP A 32 -4.14 3.79 6.85
N GLY A 33 -3.32 2.78 7.12
CA GLY A 33 -3.04 2.32 8.48
C GLY A 33 -4.13 1.41 9.08
N VAL A 34 -5.15 1.05 8.30
CA VAL A 34 -6.18 0.08 8.69
C VAL A 34 -5.69 -1.33 8.31
N PRO A 35 -5.67 -2.30 9.26
CA PRO A 35 -5.23 -3.66 8.97
C PRO A 35 -6.07 -4.33 7.88
N GLU A 36 -5.40 -4.81 6.83
CA GLU A 36 -5.98 -5.57 5.74
C GLU A 36 -5.49 -7.02 5.80
N PHE A 37 -6.39 -7.99 5.70
CA PHE A 37 -6.08 -9.41 5.78
C PHE A 37 -6.56 -10.20 4.56
N ASP A 38 -7.28 -9.58 3.63
CA ASP A 38 -7.68 -10.24 2.39
C ASP A 38 -6.49 -10.37 1.45
N ASP A 39 -6.20 -11.60 1.04
CA ASP A 39 -5.05 -11.93 0.17
C ASP A 39 -5.04 -11.13 -1.13
N ARG A 40 -6.21 -10.97 -1.77
CA ARG A 40 -6.32 -10.25 -3.05
C ARG A 40 -6.22 -8.74 -2.87
N ALA A 41 -6.82 -8.18 -1.81
CA ALA A 41 -6.70 -6.76 -1.48
C ALA A 41 -5.23 -6.38 -1.18
N LEU A 42 -4.52 -7.22 -0.44
CA LEU A 42 -3.08 -7.07 -0.20
C LEU A 42 -2.27 -7.14 -1.50
N TYR A 43 -2.60 -8.07 -2.40
CA TYR A 43 -1.96 -8.17 -3.71
C TYR A 43 -2.25 -6.92 -4.57
N GLU A 44 -3.51 -6.49 -4.71
CA GLU A 44 -3.89 -5.25 -5.41
C GLU A 44 -3.07 -4.07 -4.90
N LYS A 45 -3.03 -3.89 -3.59
CA LYS A 45 -2.33 -2.75 -2.97
C LYS A 45 -0.83 -2.79 -3.25
N LEU A 46 -0.19 -3.96 -3.15
CA LEU A 46 1.23 -4.12 -3.44
C LEU A 46 1.57 -3.75 -4.90
N ILE A 47 0.73 -4.18 -5.85
CA ILE A 47 0.92 -3.84 -7.27
C ILE A 47 0.73 -2.34 -7.50
N LEU A 48 -0.27 -1.71 -6.88
CA LEU A 48 -0.51 -0.27 -6.98
C LEU A 48 0.67 0.55 -6.40
N ASP A 49 1.24 0.13 -5.27
CA ASP A 49 2.44 0.75 -4.69
C ASP A 49 3.66 0.59 -5.60
N GLY A 50 3.78 -0.55 -6.29
CA GLY A 50 4.78 -0.74 -7.33
C GLY A 50 4.61 0.24 -8.49
N PHE A 51 3.37 0.50 -8.91
CA PHE A 51 3.08 1.52 -9.94
C PHE A 51 3.33 2.94 -9.46
N GLN A 52 3.26 3.20 -8.16
CA GLN A 52 3.57 4.52 -7.58
C GLN A 52 5.04 4.91 -7.73
N ALA A 53 5.98 3.98 -7.82
CA ALA A 53 7.42 4.30 -7.88
C ALA A 53 7.73 5.45 -8.86
N GLY A 54 8.27 6.55 -8.33
CA GLY A 54 8.54 7.80 -9.08
C GLY A 54 7.33 8.75 -9.25
N LEU A 55 6.18 8.44 -8.63
CA LEU A 55 4.95 9.25 -8.67
C LEU A 55 4.41 9.54 -7.27
N SER A 56 3.44 10.45 -7.16
CA SER A 56 2.71 10.65 -5.90
C SER A 56 1.61 9.60 -5.73
N TRP A 57 1.34 9.21 -4.47
CA TRP A 57 0.26 8.25 -4.17
C TRP A 57 -1.11 8.75 -4.65
N ILE A 58 -1.42 10.03 -4.49
CA ILE A 58 -2.69 10.59 -4.95
C ILE A 58 -2.92 10.40 -6.46
N THR A 59 -1.85 10.37 -7.26
CA THR A 59 -1.94 10.08 -8.70
C THR A 59 -2.42 8.65 -8.95
N ILE A 60 -1.90 7.67 -8.20
CA ILE A 60 -2.31 6.27 -8.30
C ILE A 60 -3.73 6.10 -7.74
N LEU A 61 -4.01 6.69 -6.59
CA LEU A 61 -5.30 6.61 -5.92
C LEU A 61 -6.44 7.10 -6.84
N ARG A 62 -6.25 8.22 -7.54
CA ARG A 62 -7.21 8.74 -8.52
C ARG A 62 -7.39 7.85 -9.75
N LYS A 63 -6.42 7.01 -10.05
CA LYS A 63 -6.45 6.05 -11.16
C LYS A 63 -6.87 4.64 -10.72
N ARG A 64 -7.10 4.40 -9.43
CA ARG A 64 -7.33 3.06 -8.86
C ARG A 64 -8.45 2.29 -9.57
N ASP A 65 -9.59 2.93 -9.81
CA ASP A 65 -10.71 2.28 -10.50
C ASP A 65 -10.39 1.99 -11.98
N ASN A 66 -9.59 2.82 -12.62
CA ASN A 66 -9.09 2.54 -13.97
C ASN A 66 -8.12 1.36 -13.96
N PHE A 67 -7.23 1.28 -12.96
CA PHE A 67 -6.36 0.14 -12.77
C PHE A 67 -7.16 -1.16 -12.55
N ARG A 68 -8.20 -1.14 -11.70
CA ARG A 68 -9.09 -2.30 -11.49
C ARG A 68 -9.67 -2.78 -12.81
N ARG A 69 -10.28 -1.90 -13.59
CA ARG A 69 -10.84 -2.26 -14.91
C ARG A 69 -9.77 -2.79 -15.87
N ALA A 70 -8.61 -2.15 -15.93
CA ALA A 70 -7.52 -2.51 -16.85
C ALA A 70 -6.86 -3.85 -16.51
N PHE A 71 -6.77 -4.16 -15.19
CA PHE A 71 -6.12 -5.37 -14.65
C PHE A 71 -7.12 -6.42 -14.17
N ASP A 72 -8.34 -6.45 -14.74
CA ASP A 72 -9.35 -7.48 -14.46
C ASP A 72 -9.62 -7.65 -12.95
N ASP A 73 -9.87 -6.52 -12.25
CA ASP A 73 -10.09 -6.40 -10.79
C ASP A 73 -8.96 -7.01 -9.94
N PHE A 74 -7.74 -6.93 -10.45
CA PHE A 74 -6.55 -7.53 -9.84
C PHE A 74 -6.68 -9.02 -9.54
N GLU A 75 -7.43 -9.74 -10.37
CA GLU A 75 -7.52 -11.20 -10.30
C GLU A 75 -6.19 -11.84 -10.73
N PRO A 76 -5.41 -12.43 -9.79
CA PRO A 76 -4.05 -12.87 -10.09
C PRO A 76 -3.99 -13.96 -11.16
N ALA A 77 -4.99 -14.85 -11.18
CA ALA A 77 -5.07 -15.92 -12.18
C ALA A 77 -5.26 -15.40 -13.61
N LYS A 78 -5.94 -14.26 -13.77
CA LYS A 78 -6.07 -13.59 -15.07
C LYS A 78 -4.79 -12.85 -15.45
N ILE A 79 -4.23 -12.06 -14.52
CA ILE A 79 -3.02 -11.25 -14.74
C ILE A 79 -1.83 -12.15 -15.12
N ALA A 80 -1.66 -13.29 -14.44
CA ALA A 80 -0.58 -14.23 -14.72
C ALA A 80 -0.58 -14.78 -16.16
N ARG A 81 -1.73 -14.72 -16.86
CA ARG A 81 -1.91 -15.19 -18.24
C ARG A 81 -1.87 -14.07 -19.29
N TYR A 82 -1.61 -12.82 -18.90
CA TYR A 82 -1.53 -11.73 -19.86
C TYR A 82 -0.44 -12.00 -20.91
N ASN A 83 -0.83 -11.86 -22.17
CA ASN A 83 0.04 -12.02 -23.33
C ASN A 83 0.48 -10.68 -23.91
N ALA A 84 1.29 -10.71 -24.95
CA ALA A 84 1.80 -9.50 -25.61
C ALA A 84 0.67 -8.57 -26.11
N LYS A 85 -0.47 -9.09 -26.56
CA LYS A 85 -1.64 -8.30 -27.00
C LYS A 85 -2.24 -7.51 -25.82
N LYS A 86 -2.41 -8.15 -24.65
CA LYS A 86 -2.92 -7.47 -23.44
C LYS A 86 -1.91 -6.43 -22.93
N VAL A 87 -0.61 -6.75 -22.91
CA VAL A 87 0.45 -5.79 -22.53
C VAL A 87 0.41 -4.57 -23.45
N HIS A 88 0.26 -4.78 -24.77
CA HIS A 88 0.13 -3.67 -25.74
C HIS A 88 -1.11 -2.81 -25.46
N ALA A 89 -2.25 -3.43 -25.18
CA ALA A 89 -3.47 -2.72 -24.82
C ALA A 89 -3.28 -1.86 -23.55
N LEU A 90 -2.66 -2.41 -22.50
CA LEU A 90 -2.34 -1.68 -21.27
C LEU A 90 -1.37 -0.50 -21.52
N MET A 91 -0.42 -0.65 -22.42
CA MET A 91 0.51 0.43 -22.81
C MET A 91 -0.19 1.58 -23.54
N ASN A 92 -1.37 1.35 -24.11
CA ASN A 92 -2.18 2.38 -24.78
C ASN A 92 -3.31 2.93 -23.88
N ASP A 93 -3.52 2.36 -22.70
CA ASP A 93 -4.56 2.83 -21.77
C ASP A 93 -4.11 4.07 -21.00
N VAL A 94 -4.66 5.24 -21.33
CA VAL A 94 -4.39 6.53 -20.65
C VAL A 94 -4.93 6.57 -19.22
N GLY A 95 -5.81 5.66 -18.88
CA GLY A 95 -6.38 5.55 -17.53
C GLY A 95 -5.39 5.05 -16.49
N ILE A 96 -4.31 4.39 -16.89
CA ILE A 96 -3.29 3.85 -15.99
C ILE A 96 -1.91 4.51 -16.19
N VAL A 97 -0.93 4.10 -15.40
CA VAL A 97 0.49 4.45 -15.62
C VAL A 97 1.07 3.52 -16.69
N ARG A 98 1.32 4.07 -17.87
CA ARG A 98 1.83 3.34 -19.03
C ARG A 98 3.33 3.10 -18.93
N ASN A 99 3.72 2.03 -18.22
CA ASN A 99 5.11 1.63 -18.07
C ASN A 99 5.20 0.11 -18.27
N ARG A 100 5.87 -0.31 -19.36
CA ARG A 100 6.00 -1.72 -19.74
C ARG A 100 6.61 -2.57 -18.63
N ALA A 101 7.71 -2.12 -18.04
CA ALA A 101 8.39 -2.87 -17.00
C ALA A 101 7.49 -3.09 -15.77
N LYS A 102 6.67 -2.10 -15.38
CA LYS A 102 5.71 -2.23 -14.28
C LYS A 102 4.55 -3.18 -14.62
N ILE A 103 4.05 -3.14 -15.87
CA ILE A 103 3.02 -4.07 -16.34
C ILE A 103 3.55 -5.51 -16.35
N GLU A 104 4.74 -5.73 -16.91
CA GLU A 104 5.39 -7.05 -16.92
C GLU A 104 5.74 -7.50 -15.50
N GLY A 105 6.14 -6.55 -14.62
CA GLY A 105 6.36 -6.78 -13.20
C GLY A 105 5.09 -7.24 -12.47
N ALA A 106 3.92 -6.66 -12.78
CA ALA A 106 2.65 -7.11 -12.23
C ALA A 106 2.31 -8.54 -12.66
N ILE A 107 2.60 -8.92 -13.93
CA ILE A 107 2.42 -10.29 -14.41
C ILE A 107 3.34 -11.27 -13.66
N ALA A 108 4.61 -10.93 -13.46
CA ALA A 108 5.55 -11.75 -12.71
C ALA A 108 5.09 -11.91 -11.25
N SER A 109 4.65 -10.82 -10.62
CA SER A 109 4.14 -10.81 -9.24
C SER A 109 2.85 -11.63 -9.10
N ALA A 110 1.97 -11.64 -10.10
CA ALA A 110 0.78 -12.51 -10.12
C ALA A 110 1.14 -13.99 -10.10
N LYS A 111 2.14 -14.39 -10.89
CA LYS A 111 2.64 -15.77 -10.89
C LYS A 111 3.25 -16.17 -9.54
N SER A 112 3.99 -15.24 -8.92
CA SER A 112 4.57 -15.46 -7.58
C SER A 112 3.49 -15.57 -6.49
N TYR A 113 2.46 -14.73 -6.57
CA TYR A 113 1.30 -14.79 -5.67
C TYR A 113 0.61 -16.16 -5.76
N LEU A 114 0.32 -16.65 -6.98
CA LEU A 114 -0.33 -17.93 -7.17
C LEU A 114 0.49 -19.10 -6.58
N LYS A 115 1.81 -19.07 -6.69
CA LYS A 115 2.69 -20.07 -6.04
C LYS A 115 2.55 -20.05 -4.52
N ILE A 116 2.48 -18.87 -3.89
CA ILE A 116 2.27 -18.75 -2.44
C ILE A 116 0.92 -19.36 -2.04
N MET A 117 -0.13 -19.11 -2.82
CA MET A 117 -1.45 -19.68 -2.56
C MET A 117 -1.46 -21.21 -2.71
N GLU A 118 -0.71 -21.75 -3.67
CA GLU A 118 -0.52 -23.21 -3.86
C GLU A 118 0.27 -23.86 -2.70
N GLU A 119 1.19 -23.12 -2.06
CA GLU A 119 1.93 -23.56 -0.87
C GLU A 119 1.03 -23.70 0.37
N GLY A 120 -0.18 -23.14 0.35
CA GLY A 120 -1.24 -23.33 1.35
C GLY A 120 -1.23 -22.36 2.53
N SER A 121 -0.19 -21.52 2.69
CA SER A 121 -0.14 -20.54 3.79
C SER A 121 -0.94 -19.25 3.52
N GLY A 122 -1.15 -18.89 2.25
CA GLY A 122 -1.76 -17.64 1.84
C GLY A 122 -0.81 -16.44 1.86
N PHE A 123 -1.16 -15.41 1.08
CA PHE A 123 -0.33 -14.21 0.96
C PHE A 123 -0.41 -13.33 2.20
N SER A 124 -1.59 -13.24 2.79
CA SER A 124 -1.84 -12.54 4.05
C SER A 124 -1.00 -13.13 5.17
N GLN A 125 -1.05 -14.44 5.37
CA GLN A 125 -0.28 -15.14 6.38
C GLN A 125 1.23 -14.84 6.22
N LEU A 126 1.76 -14.99 4.99
CA LEU A 126 3.16 -14.69 4.69
C LEU A 126 3.57 -13.28 5.16
N LEU A 127 2.71 -12.27 4.95
CA LEU A 127 3.02 -10.88 5.30
C LEU A 127 2.84 -10.61 6.79
N TRP A 128 1.77 -11.10 7.39
CA TRP A 128 1.45 -10.84 8.79
C TRP A 128 2.33 -11.62 9.78
N ASP A 129 2.93 -12.73 9.38
CA ASP A 129 3.90 -13.48 10.18
C ASP A 129 5.14 -12.64 10.53
N PHE A 130 5.49 -11.64 9.72
CA PHE A 130 6.60 -10.74 10.03
C PHE A 130 6.35 -9.82 11.24
N VAL A 131 5.11 -9.73 11.70
CA VAL A 131 4.68 -8.88 12.84
C VAL A 131 3.80 -9.66 13.83
N ASP A 132 3.91 -11.00 13.85
CA ASP A 132 3.16 -11.90 14.73
C ASP A 132 1.64 -11.66 14.67
N GLY A 133 1.13 -11.39 13.46
CA GLY A 133 -0.29 -11.17 13.17
C GLY A 133 -0.87 -9.86 13.73
N ARG A 134 -0.04 -8.92 14.20
CA ARG A 134 -0.51 -7.69 14.87
C ARG A 134 0.15 -6.44 14.29
N PRO A 135 -0.62 -5.34 14.09
CA PRO A 135 -0.06 -4.08 13.67
C PRO A 135 1.04 -3.56 14.58
N LYS A 136 2.15 -3.12 14.01
CA LYS A 136 3.18 -2.40 14.75
C LYS A 136 2.81 -0.92 14.78
N VAL A 137 2.47 -0.40 15.97
CA VAL A 137 2.14 1.02 16.16
C VAL A 137 3.41 1.81 16.47
N ASN A 138 3.75 2.79 15.63
CA ASN A 138 4.88 3.68 15.81
C ASN A 138 4.45 5.02 16.46
N GLN A 139 5.39 5.71 17.13
CA GLN A 139 5.13 6.93 17.92
C GLN A 139 5.76 8.17 17.27
N PHE A 140 5.53 8.37 15.97
CA PHE A 140 6.09 9.52 15.26
C PHE A 140 5.33 10.82 15.58
N LYS A 141 6.08 11.88 15.89
CA LYS A 141 5.52 13.21 16.19
C LYS A 141 5.44 14.10 14.94
N THR A 142 6.29 13.85 13.95
CA THR A 142 6.40 14.65 12.72
C THR A 142 6.65 13.74 11.52
N THR A 143 6.33 14.21 10.32
CA THR A 143 6.63 13.49 9.08
C THR A 143 8.13 13.29 8.84
N ALA A 144 8.97 14.19 9.34
CA ALA A 144 10.42 14.08 9.20
C ALA A 144 11.02 12.92 10.01
N SER A 145 10.33 12.45 11.05
CA SER A 145 10.76 11.30 11.85
C SER A 145 10.35 9.95 11.25
N VAL A 146 9.47 9.94 10.24
CA VAL A 146 9.07 8.71 9.55
C VAL A 146 10.19 8.35 8.55
N PRO A 147 10.81 7.16 8.67
CA PRO A 147 11.91 6.77 7.79
C PRO A 147 11.38 6.40 6.39
N ALA A 148 12.26 6.43 5.39
CA ALA A 148 11.91 5.95 4.05
C ALA A 148 11.85 4.41 3.96
N SER A 149 12.52 3.70 4.87
CA SER A 149 12.50 2.24 5.00
C SER A 149 12.91 1.83 6.41
N THR A 150 12.62 0.61 6.81
CA THR A 150 12.96 0.04 8.13
C THR A 150 13.65 -1.32 7.97
N PRO A 151 14.32 -1.85 9.00
CA PRO A 151 14.82 -3.23 8.95
C PRO A 151 13.73 -4.25 8.61
N LEU A 152 12.51 -4.03 9.07
CA LEU A 152 11.35 -4.88 8.76
C LEU A 152 10.97 -4.80 7.28
N SER A 153 10.84 -3.59 6.71
CA SER A 153 10.54 -3.44 5.28
C SER A 153 11.65 -3.99 4.37
N ILE A 154 12.90 -3.92 4.81
CA ILE A 154 14.02 -4.54 4.09
C ILE A 154 13.89 -6.07 4.11
N LYS A 155 13.51 -6.66 5.25
CA LYS A 155 13.32 -8.11 5.39
C LYS A 155 12.16 -8.60 4.50
N ILE A 156 11.01 -7.95 4.53
CA ILE A 156 9.86 -8.27 3.69
C ILE A 156 10.19 -8.07 2.20
N SER A 157 10.88 -6.98 1.85
CA SER A 157 11.34 -6.72 0.48
C SER A 157 12.22 -7.84 -0.07
N LYS A 158 13.17 -8.34 0.73
CA LYS A 158 14.04 -9.46 0.35
C LYS A 158 13.23 -10.74 0.13
N GLU A 159 12.30 -11.06 1.01
CA GLU A 159 11.44 -12.23 0.89
C GLU A 159 10.59 -12.16 -0.37
N LEU A 160 9.87 -11.05 -0.60
CA LEU A 160 9.06 -10.86 -1.80
C LEU A 160 9.89 -10.93 -3.08
N SER A 161 11.08 -10.30 -3.07
CA SER A 161 12.00 -10.34 -4.22
C SER A 161 12.51 -11.75 -4.50
N ALA A 162 12.87 -12.51 -3.47
CA ALA A 162 13.32 -13.91 -3.59
C ALA A 162 12.21 -14.82 -4.17
N ARG A 163 10.95 -14.54 -3.86
CA ARG A 163 9.79 -15.24 -4.43
C ARG A 163 9.45 -14.78 -5.85
N GLY A 164 10.12 -13.77 -6.38
CA GLY A 164 9.96 -13.31 -7.77
C GLY A 164 9.06 -12.08 -7.96
N PHE A 165 8.53 -11.48 -6.88
CA PHE A 165 7.81 -10.21 -6.99
C PHE A 165 8.71 -9.10 -7.55
N LYS A 166 8.12 -8.18 -8.28
CA LYS A 166 8.80 -7.03 -8.92
C LYS A 166 8.30 -5.71 -8.33
N PHE A 167 9.15 -4.69 -8.37
CA PHE A 167 8.86 -3.37 -7.82
C PHE A 167 8.51 -3.40 -6.32
N VAL A 168 9.20 -4.25 -5.58
CA VAL A 168 9.04 -4.45 -4.13
C VAL A 168 10.29 -4.03 -3.35
N GLY A 169 10.94 -2.93 -3.77
CA GLY A 169 12.07 -2.35 -3.04
C GLY A 169 11.69 -1.90 -1.63
N PRO A 170 12.66 -1.77 -0.68
CA PRO A 170 12.37 -1.52 0.73
C PRO A 170 11.50 -0.29 1.02
N THR A 171 11.65 0.78 0.24
CA THR A 171 10.84 2.00 0.37
C THR A 171 9.40 1.77 -0.10
N ILE A 172 9.20 1.03 -1.21
CA ILE A 172 7.87 0.68 -1.72
C ILE A 172 7.17 -0.24 -0.73
N VAL A 173 7.89 -1.25 -0.23
CA VAL A 173 7.36 -2.18 0.78
C VAL A 173 7.00 -1.45 2.06
N TYR A 174 7.77 -0.45 2.49
CA TYR A 174 7.42 0.33 3.68
C TYR A 174 6.13 1.14 3.47
N ALA A 175 5.98 1.79 2.31
CA ALA A 175 4.74 2.49 1.96
C ALA A 175 3.53 1.53 1.91
N PHE A 176 3.72 0.34 1.35
CA PHE A 176 2.74 -0.74 1.35
C PHE A 176 2.36 -1.15 2.79
N MET A 177 3.34 -1.40 3.67
CA MET A 177 3.09 -1.76 5.07
C MET A 177 2.28 -0.70 5.82
N GLN A 178 2.55 0.59 5.58
CA GLN A 178 1.78 1.70 6.11
C GLN A 178 0.34 1.68 5.59
N ALA A 179 0.18 1.47 4.29
CA ALA A 179 -1.13 1.53 3.64
C ALA A 179 -2.07 0.41 4.07
N VAL A 180 -1.54 -0.82 4.27
CA VAL A 180 -2.32 -2.01 4.67
C VAL A 180 -2.30 -2.25 6.18
N GLY A 181 -1.80 -1.31 6.98
CA GLY A 181 -1.85 -1.36 8.43
C GLY A 181 -0.94 -2.38 9.11
N ILE A 182 0.03 -3.00 8.38
CA ILE A 182 1.10 -3.79 9.01
C ILE A 182 1.91 -2.92 9.98
N VAL A 183 2.13 -1.65 9.61
CA VAL A 183 2.58 -0.62 10.53
C VAL A 183 1.56 0.51 10.57
N ASN A 184 1.31 1.06 11.76
CA ASN A 184 0.49 2.27 11.91
C ASN A 184 1.42 3.44 12.17
N ASP A 185 1.56 4.32 11.18
CA ASP A 185 2.43 5.49 11.18
C ASP A 185 1.65 6.82 11.21
N HIS A 186 0.38 6.77 11.59
CA HIS A 186 -0.31 8.01 11.93
C HIS A 186 0.49 8.74 13.01
N LEU A 187 0.68 10.04 12.83
CA LEU A 187 1.36 10.83 13.85
C LEU A 187 0.59 10.79 15.17
N VAL A 188 1.29 10.78 16.29
CA VAL A 188 0.69 10.61 17.64
C VAL A 188 -0.46 11.57 17.96
N LYS A 189 -0.48 12.76 17.34
CA LYS A 189 -1.58 13.74 17.48
C LYS A 189 -2.70 13.54 16.46
N CYS A 190 -2.53 12.65 15.46
CA CYS A 190 -3.56 12.35 14.48
C CYS A 190 -4.71 11.60 15.14
N TYR A 191 -5.95 11.98 14.85
CA TYR A 191 -7.12 11.31 15.45
C TYR A 191 -7.25 9.84 15.01
N CYS A 192 -6.59 9.43 13.90
CA CYS A 192 -6.51 8.03 13.46
C CYS A 192 -5.47 7.22 14.23
N HIS A 193 -4.57 7.85 15.00
CA HIS A 193 -3.60 7.12 15.81
C HIS A 193 -4.33 6.35 16.93
N PRO A 194 -3.99 5.07 17.19
CA PRO A 194 -4.68 4.25 18.19
C PRO A 194 -4.77 4.89 19.58
N ASP A 195 -3.70 5.53 20.05
CA ASP A 195 -3.68 6.18 21.36
C ASP A 195 -4.61 7.40 21.44
N SER A 196 -4.77 8.15 20.34
CA SER A 196 -5.70 9.28 20.27
C SER A 196 -7.15 8.81 20.34
N ARG A 197 -7.48 7.68 19.71
CA ARG A 197 -8.82 7.05 19.77
C ARG A 197 -9.13 6.49 21.17
N ALA A 198 -8.14 5.94 21.87
CA ALA A 198 -8.31 5.44 23.23
C ALA A 198 -8.64 6.56 24.24
N HIS A 199 -8.05 7.76 24.06
CA HIS A 199 -8.32 8.93 24.90
C HIS A 199 -9.72 9.51 24.68
N SER A 200 -10.24 9.49 23.44
CA SER A 200 -11.58 10.02 23.11
C SER A 200 -12.73 9.15 23.64
N ARG A 201 -12.50 7.84 23.87
CA ARG A 201 -13.50 6.91 24.43
C ARG A 201 -13.57 6.94 25.96
N ARG A 202 -12.65 7.63 26.63
CA ARG A 202 -12.60 7.77 28.10
C ARG A 202 -13.18 9.11 28.61
N ARG A 203 -13.69 9.94 27.72
CA ARG A 203 -14.40 11.18 28.04
C ARG A 203 -15.87 11.01 27.66
#